data_d4900298e9353bedeae550ddd215b905
#
_entry.id   d4900298e9353bedeae550ddd215b905
#
_cell.length_a   1.000
_cell.length_b   1.000
_cell.length_c   1.000
_cell.angle_alpha   90.00
_cell.angle_beta   90.00
_cell.angle_gamma   90.00
#
_symmetry.space_group_name_H-M   'P 1'
#
loop_
_entity.id
_entity.type
_entity.pdbx_description
1 polymer ?
#
loop_
_entity_poly.entity_id
_entity_poly.type
_entity_poly.pdbx_seq_one_letter_code
_entity_poly.pdbx_strand_id
1 'polypeptide(L)'
;MLNIGGVKMKEMYDVLIIGGGVVGSAMAREMSRYRLKIGVLEKNLDVCNETSGRNSGVVHGGFAYDRGSLKAKLCVEGNKMMGDLAKELDFHFIRCGKVLVGNTEEDMETLKRTMEQGKDNGATNLELIDEKRLHELVPAVVGKFAMFSHNSGIVDPFGYT
;
A
#
# COMPACT_ATOMS: atom_id res chain seq x y z
N MET A 1 -15.51 27.63 -24.57
CA MET A 1 -16.75 27.36 -23.87
C MET A 1 -17.31 26.06 -24.43
N LEU A 2 -17.15 24.93 -23.72
CA LEU A 2 -17.66 23.63 -24.16
C LEU A 2 -19.13 23.50 -23.72
N ASN A 3 -20.02 23.24 -24.67
CA ASN A 3 -21.44 22.99 -24.38
C ASN A 3 -21.71 21.50 -24.59
N ILE A 4 -21.86 20.75 -23.52
CA ILE A 4 -22.19 19.33 -23.57
C ILE A 4 -23.61 19.20 -23.00
N GLY A 5 -24.59 18.87 -23.86
CA GLY A 5 -25.96 18.59 -23.45
C GLY A 5 -26.75 19.77 -22.83
N GLY A 6 -26.50 21.01 -23.25
CA GLY A 6 -27.20 22.19 -22.75
C GLY A 6 -26.70 22.76 -21.41
N VAL A 7 -25.72 22.15 -20.81
CA VAL A 7 -25.08 22.65 -19.59
C VAL A 7 -23.96 23.61 -19.96
N LYS A 8 -24.13 24.90 -19.69
CA LYS A 8 -23.07 25.88 -19.77
C LYS A 8 -22.04 25.58 -18.69
N MET A 9 -20.91 24.98 -19.06
CA MET A 9 -19.75 24.89 -18.15
C MET A 9 -19.22 26.30 -17.89
N LYS A 10 -19.51 26.82 -16.72
CA LYS A 10 -19.19 28.20 -16.29
C LYS A 10 -17.79 28.29 -15.69
N GLU A 11 -17.16 27.14 -15.47
CA GLU A 11 -15.92 27.06 -14.72
C GLU A 11 -14.86 26.32 -15.53
N MET A 12 -13.68 26.95 -15.65
CA MET A 12 -12.47 26.30 -16.17
C MET A 12 -11.65 25.74 -15.00
N TYR A 13 -11.10 24.55 -15.19
CA TYR A 13 -10.18 23.91 -14.28
C TYR A 13 -8.77 23.93 -14.90
N ASP A 14 -7.76 24.11 -14.06
CA ASP A 14 -6.36 24.00 -14.48
C ASP A 14 -5.98 22.51 -14.63
N VAL A 15 -6.53 21.65 -13.79
CA VAL A 15 -6.30 20.20 -13.79
C VAL A 15 -7.59 19.45 -13.55
N LEU A 16 -7.84 18.41 -14.35
CA LEU A 16 -8.90 17.43 -14.14
C LEU A 16 -8.28 16.04 -13.90
N ILE A 17 -8.58 15.43 -12.76
CA ILE A 17 -8.18 14.10 -12.40
C ILE A 17 -9.36 13.16 -12.67
N ILE A 18 -9.13 12.11 -13.45
CA ILE A 18 -10.16 11.12 -13.79
C ILE A 18 -9.99 9.90 -12.89
N GLY A 19 -10.96 9.67 -12.01
CA GLY A 19 -11.01 8.59 -11.03
C GLY A 19 -10.72 9.05 -9.61
N GLY A 20 -11.65 8.76 -8.69
CA GLY A 20 -11.59 9.04 -7.25
C GLY A 20 -11.09 7.84 -6.43
N GLY A 21 -10.23 6.99 -6.97
CA GLY A 21 -9.52 5.96 -6.22
C GLY A 21 -8.27 6.53 -5.53
N VAL A 22 -7.54 5.71 -4.77
CA VAL A 22 -6.37 6.11 -3.99
C VAL A 22 -5.33 6.91 -4.78
N VAL A 23 -5.10 6.58 -6.05
CA VAL A 23 -4.13 7.30 -6.90
C VAL A 23 -4.63 8.70 -7.23
N GLY A 24 -5.89 8.83 -7.65
CA GLY A 24 -6.50 10.13 -7.96
C GLY A 24 -6.59 11.04 -6.74
N SER A 25 -6.97 10.48 -5.60
CA SER A 25 -7.04 11.21 -4.31
C SER A 25 -5.65 11.68 -3.87
N ALA A 26 -4.63 10.82 -3.97
CA ALA A 26 -3.25 11.20 -3.67
C ALA A 26 -2.73 12.32 -4.61
N MET A 27 -3.05 12.24 -5.91
CA MET A 27 -2.71 13.30 -6.86
C MET A 27 -3.41 14.61 -6.52
N ALA A 28 -4.72 14.57 -6.21
CA ALA A 28 -5.48 15.76 -5.82
C ALA A 28 -4.86 16.41 -4.57
N ARG A 29 -4.52 15.59 -3.55
CA ARG A 29 -3.85 16.05 -2.34
C ARG A 29 -2.51 16.74 -2.64
N GLU A 30 -1.63 16.12 -3.43
CA GLU A 30 -0.34 16.74 -3.74
C GLU A 30 -0.49 18.03 -4.56
N MET A 31 -1.42 18.05 -5.52
CA MET A 31 -1.68 19.24 -6.34
C MET A 31 -2.36 20.37 -5.56
N SER A 32 -3.11 20.06 -4.48
CA SER A 32 -3.73 21.09 -3.63
C SER A 32 -2.74 22.02 -2.93
N ARG A 33 -1.46 21.67 -2.91
CA ARG A 33 -0.37 22.53 -2.42
C ARG A 33 -0.05 23.70 -3.35
N TYR A 34 -0.61 23.68 -4.56
CA TYR A 34 -0.39 24.71 -5.58
C TYR A 34 -1.65 25.55 -5.77
N ARG A 35 -1.49 26.78 -6.27
CA ARG A 35 -2.63 27.65 -6.61
C ARG A 35 -3.27 27.24 -7.93
N LEU A 36 -3.88 26.05 -7.92
CA LEU A 36 -4.55 25.45 -9.07
C LEU A 36 -6.02 25.19 -8.75
N LYS A 37 -6.89 25.37 -9.74
CA LYS A 37 -8.27 24.91 -9.67
C LYS A 37 -8.32 23.45 -10.13
N ILE A 38 -8.49 22.55 -9.20
CA ILE A 38 -8.43 21.10 -9.42
C ILE A 38 -9.84 20.54 -9.35
N GLY A 39 -10.20 19.69 -10.33
CA GLY A 39 -11.42 18.89 -10.30
C GLY A 39 -11.08 17.41 -10.29
N VAL A 40 -11.85 16.62 -9.53
CA VAL A 40 -11.80 15.16 -9.57
C VAL A 40 -13.12 14.67 -10.16
N LEU A 41 -13.05 13.83 -11.19
CA LEU A 41 -14.20 13.22 -11.84
C LEU A 41 -14.25 11.74 -11.46
N GLU A 42 -15.30 11.33 -10.75
CA GLU A 42 -15.57 9.94 -10.40
C GLU A 42 -16.86 9.48 -11.10
N LYS A 43 -16.84 8.27 -11.67
CA LYS A 43 -18.03 7.69 -12.36
C LYS A 43 -19.04 7.10 -11.39
N ASN A 44 -18.59 6.66 -10.21
CA ASN A 44 -19.43 6.10 -9.17
C ASN A 44 -20.00 7.19 -8.28
N LEU A 45 -20.93 6.82 -7.40
CA LEU A 45 -21.57 7.76 -6.47
C LEU A 45 -20.61 8.26 -5.38
N ASP A 46 -19.53 7.54 -5.13
CA ASP A 46 -18.56 7.89 -4.11
C ASP A 46 -17.14 7.48 -4.54
N VAL A 47 -16.12 8.03 -3.89
CA VAL A 47 -14.73 7.64 -4.06
C VAL A 47 -14.48 6.21 -3.55
N CYS A 48 -13.35 5.62 -3.89
CA CYS A 48 -12.93 4.28 -3.39
C CYS A 48 -13.85 3.09 -3.77
N ASN A 49 -14.79 3.26 -4.65
CA ASN A 49 -15.81 2.22 -4.98
C ASN A 49 -15.31 1.07 -5.88
N GLU A 50 -14.12 1.20 -6.45
CA GLU A 50 -13.51 0.17 -7.31
C GLU A 50 -12.34 -0.53 -6.58
N THR A 51 -11.24 -0.78 -7.28
CA THR A 51 -10.07 -1.53 -6.79
C THR A 51 -9.54 -1.01 -5.44
N SER A 52 -9.58 0.29 -5.21
CA SER A 52 -9.08 0.91 -3.96
C SER A 52 -9.86 0.46 -2.73
N GLY A 53 -11.17 0.24 -2.83
CA GLY A 53 -12.03 -0.28 -1.75
C GLY A 53 -12.22 -1.80 -1.77
N ARG A 54 -11.66 -2.51 -2.76
CA ARG A 54 -11.89 -3.94 -2.99
C ARG A 54 -10.61 -4.75 -2.92
N ASN A 55 -9.83 -4.53 -1.86
CA ASN A 55 -8.58 -5.21 -1.60
C ASN A 55 -8.46 -5.59 -0.13
N SER A 56 -7.40 -6.27 0.25
CA SER A 56 -7.16 -6.73 1.62
C SER A 56 -6.57 -5.67 2.56
N GLY A 57 -6.37 -4.44 2.09
CA GLY A 57 -5.76 -3.36 2.87
C GLY A 57 -4.32 -3.60 3.29
N VAL A 58 -3.61 -4.56 2.68
CA VAL A 58 -2.23 -4.88 3.07
C VAL A 58 -1.25 -3.83 2.58
N VAL A 59 -0.54 -3.22 3.52
CA VAL A 59 0.62 -2.37 3.27
C VAL A 59 1.87 -3.24 3.22
N HIS A 60 2.33 -3.53 2.01
CA HIS A 60 3.47 -4.42 1.77
C HIS A 60 4.81 -3.79 2.15
N GLY A 61 5.75 -4.62 2.65
CA GLY A 61 7.11 -4.20 3.02
C GLY A 61 8.11 -4.10 1.85
N GLY A 62 7.71 -4.45 0.62
CA GLY A 62 8.56 -4.33 -0.58
C GLY A 62 9.56 -5.48 -0.81
N PHE A 63 9.61 -6.48 0.06
CA PHE A 63 10.64 -7.53 0.05
C PHE A 63 10.48 -8.56 -1.09
N ALA A 64 9.26 -8.79 -1.60
CA ALA A 64 8.94 -9.88 -2.53
C ALA A 64 8.91 -9.45 -4.01
N TYR A 65 9.32 -8.24 -4.34
CA TYR A 65 9.32 -7.74 -5.72
C TYR A 65 10.71 -7.84 -6.35
N ASP A 66 10.75 -7.91 -7.67
CA ASP A 66 12.01 -8.04 -8.43
C ASP A 66 12.98 -6.93 -8.06
N ARG A 67 14.25 -7.32 -7.91
CA ARG A 67 15.35 -6.42 -7.53
C ARG A 67 15.46 -5.24 -8.49
N GLY A 68 15.55 -4.03 -7.94
CA GLY A 68 15.70 -2.80 -8.71
C GLY A 68 14.46 -2.36 -9.50
N SER A 69 13.34 -3.09 -9.39
CA SER A 69 12.10 -2.68 -10.04
C SER A 69 11.51 -1.41 -9.42
N LEU A 70 10.83 -0.61 -10.24
CA LEU A 70 10.10 0.56 -9.75
C LEU A 70 9.06 0.16 -8.69
N LYS A 71 8.44 -1.01 -8.84
CA LYS A 71 7.47 -1.56 -7.89
C LYS A 71 8.11 -1.81 -6.52
N ALA A 72 9.30 -2.40 -6.47
CA ALA A 72 10.05 -2.61 -5.22
C ALA A 72 10.36 -1.27 -4.54
N LYS A 73 10.96 -0.34 -5.31
CA LYS A 73 11.33 0.99 -4.83
C LYS A 73 10.13 1.74 -4.23
N LEU A 74 9.06 1.91 -5.02
CA LEU A 74 7.88 2.66 -4.58
C LEU A 74 7.13 1.97 -3.43
N CYS A 75 7.14 0.64 -3.37
CA CYS A 75 6.54 -0.10 -2.26
C CYS A 75 7.29 0.15 -0.95
N VAL A 76 8.63 0.12 -0.96
CA VAL A 76 9.45 0.41 0.23
C VAL A 76 9.29 1.86 0.67
N GLU A 77 9.33 2.81 -0.26
CA GLU A 77 9.14 4.23 0.03
C GLU A 77 7.75 4.52 0.59
N GLY A 78 6.69 4.02 -0.06
CA GLY A 78 5.31 4.17 0.39
C GLY A 78 5.07 3.54 1.77
N ASN A 79 5.64 2.36 2.03
CA ASN A 79 5.56 1.72 3.35
C ASN A 79 6.16 2.60 4.46
N LYS A 80 7.30 3.25 4.20
CA LYS A 80 7.93 4.16 5.17
C LYS A 80 7.05 5.38 5.49
N MET A 81 6.36 5.90 4.48
CA MET A 81 5.50 7.08 4.62
C MET A 81 4.18 6.77 5.36
N MET A 82 3.71 5.53 5.33
CA MET A 82 2.36 5.17 5.75
C MET A 82 2.02 5.57 7.19
N GLY A 83 2.97 5.43 8.12
CA GLY A 83 2.73 5.78 9.52
C GLY A 83 2.51 7.27 9.77
N ASP A 84 3.23 8.13 9.05
CA ASP A 84 3.09 9.58 9.18
C ASP A 84 1.85 10.07 8.42
N LEU A 85 1.56 9.49 7.25
CA LEU A 85 0.33 9.76 6.52
C LEU A 85 -0.91 9.38 7.32
N ALA A 86 -0.89 8.24 8.02
CA ALA A 86 -2.02 7.81 8.85
C ALA A 86 -2.33 8.81 9.97
N LYS A 87 -1.30 9.40 10.57
CA LYS A 87 -1.46 10.45 11.58
C LYS A 87 -1.93 11.78 10.99
N GLU A 88 -1.36 12.16 9.84
CA GLU A 88 -1.69 13.43 9.17
C GLU A 88 -3.12 13.45 8.65
N LEU A 89 -3.59 12.33 8.10
CA LEU A 89 -4.89 12.20 7.44
C LEU A 89 -5.96 11.51 8.31
N ASP A 90 -5.60 11.13 9.54
CA ASP A 90 -6.49 10.51 10.55
C ASP A 90 -7.20 9.25 10.04
N PHE A 91 -6.47 8.35 9.37
CA PHE A 91 -6.99 7.05 8.98
C PHE A 91 -6.38 5.90 9.76
N HIS A 92 -7.11 4.79 9.85
CA HIS A 92 -6.67 3.63 10.61
C HIS A 92 -5.57 2.83 9.89
N PHE A 93 -4.40 2.71 10.52
CA PHE A 93 -3.27 1.92 10.06
C PHE A 93 -2.64 1.16 11.23
N ILE A 94 -2.44 -0.15 11.06
CA ILE A 94 -1.77 -1.00 12.04
C ILE A 94 -0.56 -1.66 11.40
N ARG A 95 0.61 -1.47 11.99
CA ARG A 95 1.83 -2.16 11.60
C ARG A 95 1.91 -3.51 12.32
N CYS A 96 1.08 -4.46 11.88
CA CYS A 96 0.93 -5.79 12.51
C CYS A 96 1.97 -6.81 12.06
N GLY A 97 2.77 -6.48 11.05
CA GLY A 97 3.70 -7.41 10.44
C GLY A 97 3.06 -8.39 9.47
N LYS A 98 3.89 -9.27 8.89
CA LYS A 98 3.47 -10.34 7.99
C LYS A 98 4.45 -11.52 8.11
N VAL A 99 3.93 -12.74 8.17
CA VAL A 99 4.73 -13.97 8.14
C VAL A 99 4.66 -14.65 6.78
N LEU A 100 5.79 -15.16 6.30
CA LEU A 100 5.88 -16.13 5.21
C LEU A 100 6.35 -17.44 5.83
N VAL A 101 5.47 -18.45 5.82
CA VAL A 101 5.66 -19.71 6.54
C VAL A 101 6.35 -20.74 5.65
N GLY A 102 7.22 -21.55 6.24
CA GLY A 102 7.89 -22.67 5.61
C GLY A 102 7.88 -23.93 6.47
N ASN A 103 7.95 -25.08 5.81
CA ASN A 103 7.91 -26.39 6.45
C ASN A 103 9.03 -27.33 5.98
N THR A 104 9.64 -27.04 4.83
CA THR A 104 10.65 -27.86 4.17
C THR A 104 11.98 -27.13 4.04
N GLU A 105 13.07 -27.86 3.77
CA GLU A 105 14.37 -27.23 3.49
C GLU A 105 14.33 -26.32 2.27
N GLU A 106 13.55 -26.67 1.24
CA GLU A 106 13.35 -25.85 0.05
C GLU A 106 12.64 -24.53 0.40
N ASP A 107 11.65 -24.58 1.30
CA ASP A 107 11.01 -23.35 1.82
C ASP A 107 12.03 -22.47 2.55
N MET A 108 12.91 -23.05 3.38
CA MET A 108 13.93 -22.30 4.09
C MET A 108 14.87 -21.56 3.12
N GLU A 109 15.33 -22.24 2.07
CA GLU A 109 16.18 -21.60 1.05
C GLU A 109 15.41 -20.50 0.30
N THR A 110 14.13 -20.70 0.04
CA THR A 110 13.27 -19.69 -0.58
C THR A 110 13.08 -18.47 0.33
N LEU A 111 12.87 -18.68 1.63
CA LEU A 111 12.75 -17.57 2.58
C LEU A 111 14.05 -16.77 2.71
N LYS A 112 15.22 -17.45 2.75
CA LYS A 112 16.52 -16.79 2.75
C LYS A 112 16.73 -15.93 1.51
N ARG A 113 16.44 -16.47 0.31
CA ARG A 113 16.52 -15.72 -0.95
C ARG A 113 15.59 -14.52 -0.97
N THR A 114 14.36 -14.69 -0.48
CA THR A 114 13.37 -13.61 -0.39
C THR A 114 13.83 -12.52 0.59
N MET A 115 14.45 -12.92 1.69
CA MET A 115 15.00 -11.96 2.66
C MET A 115 16.19 -11.17 2.08
N GLU A 116 17.09 -11.81 1.34
CA GLU A 116 18.19 -11.14 0.63
C GLU A 116 17.66 -10.18 -0.43
N GLN A 117 16.73 -10.63 -1.26
CA GLN A 117 16.04 -9.79 -2.23
C GLN A 117 15.38 -8.58 -1.57
N GLY A 118 14.74 -8.79 -0.43
CA GLY A 118 14.13 -7.71 0.34
C GLY A 118 15.16 -6.68 0.82
N LYS A 119 16.31 -7.12 1.32
CA LYS A 119 17.42 -6.24 1.72
C LYS A 119 17.93 -5.42 0.54
N ASP A 120 18.13 -6.06 -0.62
CA ASP A 120 18.57 -5.38 -1.85
C ASP A 120 17.56 -4.33 -2.32
N ASN A 121 16.27 -4.58 -2.10
CA ASN A 121 15.19 -3.62 -2.39
C ASN A 121 15.10 -2.48 -1.35
N GLY A 122 15.88 -2.54 -0.26
CA GLY A 122 15.83 -1.56 0.83
C GLY A 122 14.72 -1.82 1.86
N ALA A 123 14.09 -3.00 1.83
CA ALA A 123 13.19 -3.44 2.90
C ALA A 123 14.00 -3.73 4.16
N THR A 124 13.53 -3.21 5.28
CA THR A 124 14.19 -3.36 6.59
C THR A 124 13.35 -4.23 7.52
N ASN A 125 13.94 -4.64 8.65
CA ASN A 125 13.25 -5.40 9.69
C ASN A 125 12.61 -6.69 9.17
N LEU A 126 13.40 -7.48 8.43
CA LEU A 126 13.08 -8.86 8.03
C LEU A 126 13.83 -9.81 8.95
N GLU A 127 13.15 -10.78 9.52
CA GLU A 127 13.67 -11.72 10.51
C GLU A 127 13.27 -13.15 10.16
N LEU A 128 14.19 -14.11 10.29
CA LEU A 128 13.85 -15.52 10.28
C LEU A 128 13.51 -15.94 11.72
N ILE A 129 12.34 -16.54 11.88
CA ILE A 129 11.80 -16.97 13.17
C ILE A 129 11.54 -18.48 13.17
N ASP A 130 11.70 -19.10 14.34
CA ASP A 130 11.41 -20.51 14.56
C ASP A 130 9.91 -20.78 14.78
N GLU A 131 9.56 -22.05 14.91
CA GLU A 131 8.19 -22.52 15.15
C GLU A 131 7.58 -21.91 16.42
N LYS A 132 8.36 -21.83 17.50
CA LYS A 132 7.91 -21.28 18.77
C LYS A 132 7.49 -19.82 18.61
N ARG A 133 8.37 -19.01 18.01
CA ARG A 133 8.11 -17.60 17.79
C ARG A 133 6.97 -17.37 16.79
N LEU A 134 6.87 -18.21 15.75
CA LEU A 134 5.75 -18.17 14.82
C LEU A 134 4.42 -18.42 15.55
N HIS A 135 4.36 -19.43 16.41
CA HIS A 135 3.15 -19.76 17.15
C HIS A 135 2.77 -18.68 18.18
N GLU A 136 3.75 -18.03 18.82
CA GLU A 136 3.50 -16.87 19.68
C GLU A 136 2.86 -15.69 18.93
N LEU A 137 3.34 -15.41 17.71
CA LEU A 137 2.82 -14.31 16.89
C LEU A 137 1.48 -14.61 16.24
N VAL A 138 1.31 -15.83 15.75
CA VAL A 138 0.12 -16.27 15.00
C VAL A 138 -0.28 -17.68 15.42
N PRO A 139 -0.97 -17.85 16.55
CA PRO A 139 -1.26 -19.17 17.12
C PRO A 139 -2.04 -20.14 16.20
N ALA A 140 -2.82 -19.59 15.25
CA ALA A 140 -3.61 -20.39 14.31
C ALA A 140 -2.80 -20.92 13.11
N VAL A 141 -1.55 -20.48 12.94
CA VAL A 141 -0.71 -20.87 11.80
C VAL A 141 0.19 -22.05 12.19
N VAL A 142 0.19 -23.08 11.35
CA VAL A 142 1.07 -24.22 11.49
C VAL A 142 2.27 -24.07 10.55
N GLY A 143 3.48 -24.16 11.09
CA GLY A 143 4.72 -24.06 10.32
C GLY A 143 5.93 -24.28 11.21
N LYS A 144 7.03 -24.76 10.63
CA LYS A 144 8.28 -25.03 11.36
C LYS A 144 9.14 -23.78 11.54
N PHE A 145 9.00 -22.81 10.65
CA PHE A 145 9.71 -21.55 10.66
C PHE A 145 9.02 -20.55 9.74
N ALA A 146 9.39 -19.28 9.84
CA ALA A 146 8.88 -18.26 8.95
C ALA A 146 9.90 -17.13 8.75
N MET A 147 9.71 -16.35 7.69
CA MET A 147 10.25 -15.00 7.60
C MET A 147 9.19 -14.03 8.09
N PHE A 148 9.52 -13.21 9.08
CA PHE A 148 8.67 -12.16 9.61
C PHE A 148 9.09 -10.79 9.06
N SER A 149 8.16 -10.08 8.44
CA SER A 149 8.32 -8.71 7.99
C SER A 149 7.63 -7.77 8.94
N HIS A 150 8.38 -7.15 9.83
CA HIS A 150 7.86 -6.23 10.85
C HIS A 150 7.18 -4.98 10.27
N ASN A 151 7.63 -4.54 9.10
CA ASN A 151 7.15 -3.31 8.48
C ASN A 151 5.84 -3.46 7.70
N SER A 152 5.41 -4.68 7.42
CA SER A 152 4.11 -4.91 6.79
C SER A 152 2.97 -4.54 7.76
N GLY A 153 1.84 -4.14 7.21
CA GLY A 153 0.70 -3.73 8.01
C GLY A 153 -0.60 -3.81 7.25
N ILE A 154 -1.66 -3.35 7.88
CA ILE A 154 -3.00 -3.22 7.30
C ILE A 154 -3.51 -1.80 7.46
N VAL A 155 -4.25 -1.34 6.46
CA VAL A 155 -4.86 -0.01 6.42
C VAL A 155 -6.35 -0.15 6.13
N ASP A 156 -7.15 0.77 6.64
CA ASP A 156 -8.52 0.95 6.14
C ASP A 156 -8.47 1.61 4.76
N PRO A 157 -8.85 0.88 3.68
CA PRO A 157 -8.77 1.42 2.32
C PRO A 157 -9.68 2.62 2.09
N PHE A 158 -10.82 2.69 2.78
CA PHE A 158 -11.79 3.78 2.64
C PHE A 158 -11.27 5.05 3.34
N GLY A 159 -10.81 4.92 4.58
CA GLY A 159 -10.23 6.05 5.31
C GLY A 159 -8.93 6.59 4.67
N TYR A 160 -8.19 5.72 3.97
CA TYR A 160 -6.94 6.10 3.27
C TYR A 160 -7.20 6.81 1.93
N THR A 161 -8.36 6.60 1.29
CA THR A 161 -8.72 7.20 -0.02
C THR A 161 -9.48 8.49 0.12
#